data_879b69e9a40224938a74a1ac423291ea
#
_entry.id   879b69e9a40224938a74a1ac423291ea
#
_cell.length_a   1.000
_cell.length_b   1.000
_cell.length_c   1.000
_cell.angle_alpha   90.00
_cell.angle_beta   90.00
_cell.angle_gamma   90.00
#
_symmetry.space_group_name_H-M   'P 1'
#
loop_
_entity.id
_entity.type
_entity.pdbx_description
1 polymer ?
#
loop_
_entity_poly.entity_id
_entity_poly.type
_entity_poly.pdbx_seq_one_letter_code
_entity_poly.pdbx_strand_id
1 'polypeptide(L)'
;MAGRIAQVREIINPDNLARQLSQLYNQWYVQRQSKEAEWRELRNYLFATDTSTTSNSSLPWKNKTTIPKLTQIRDNLHANYMDALFPNDNWLRWEGYSKDDVTAKKRRAIEAYMKNKCRQGGFREEISKCVYDYIDYGNVFGEAIWKNERYVDPITQEEVVKYIGPAVQRISPYDHVFNPTAANYKDAPKFTRYIKSLGELKKEINTRPDLMFSDEVFKKAVKARSILAGFKMEDVNKSEGYIVDGFGTLFEYYQSDYVEIIEFEGDIYDKDKDELLENRIITIIDRSYILRNVQNPSWLGKDTKEHVGWRDRSDNLYGMGPLDNLVGLQYRVDHLENLKADALDLTIHPPKVIVGDVDPFTWAPGADIHVPEDGDVRPLAPNSAAFQVNNELQYLLMLMEEMAGAPKEAMGIRGPGEKTAFEVQQLQNAAGRIFQHKVNKFEIEFLEPLLNNMLELARRNMDGNDVIRVMDDDLGVADFLTITKEDITATGKLRPVGARHYATRAQLVQNLTGIFNSPVGQLIAPHISSKKLAQMVEDVMGFEQFDFIADNIAVFEQAETQRLAQQSQQNLDVEAATPVEETMLGG
;
A
#
# COMPACT_ATOMS: atom_id res chain seq x y z
N MET A 1 12.07 55.95 0.09
CA MET A 1 10.81 55.14 0.15
C MET A 1 10.56 54.37 -1.15
N ALA A 2 10.64 54.99 -2.32
CA ALA A 2 10.38 54.30 -3.59
C ALA A 2 11.26 53.07 -3.86
N GLY A 3 12.56 53.10 -3.56
CA GLY A 3 13.46 51.95 -3.75
C GLY A 3 13.14 50.76 -2.82
N ARG A 4 12.65 51.00 -1.60
CA ARG A 4 12.24 49.96 -0.66
C ARG A 4 10.93 49.32 -1.08
N ILE A 5 10.00 50.07 -1.65
CA ILE A 5 8.72 49.55 -2.20
C ILE A 5 8.98 48.72 -3.45
N ALA A 6 9.93 49.15 -4.32
CA ALA A 6 10.32 48.37 -5.49
C ALA A 6 10.97 47.03 -5.11
N GLN A 7 11.89 47.01 -4.14
CA GLN A 7 12.48 45.76 -3.61
C GLN A 7 11.44 44.84 -2.97
N VAL A 8 10.48 45.36 -2.23
CA VAL A 8 9.39 44.58 -1.64
C VAL A 8 8.50 43.98 -2.73
N ARG A 9 8.17 44.76 -3.77
CA ARG A 9 7.39 44.24 -4.91
C ARG A 9 8.12 43.14 -5.67
N GLU A 10 9.42 43.26 -5.87
CA GLU A 10 10.24 42.23 -6.54
C GLU A 10 10.32 40.92 -5.73
N ILE A 11 10.37 41.03 -4.39
CA ILE A 11 10.38 39.84 -3.50
C ILE A 11 9.01 39.14 -3.49
N ILE A 12 7.91 39.91 -3.50
CA ILE A 12 6.54 39.35 -3.40
C ILE A 12 6.03 38.88 -4.77
N ASN A 13 6.62 39.36 -5.88
CA ASN A 13 6.13 39.00 -7.21
C ASN A 13 6.33 37.49 -7.49
N PRO A 14 5.24 36.72 -7.75
CA PRO A 14 5.35 35.31 -8.07
C PRO A 14 5.93 35.08 -9.46
N ASP A 15 6.60 33.94 -9.63
CA ASP A 15 7.06 33.50 -10.94
C ASP A 15 5.87 33.19 -11.85
N ASN A 16 5.90 33.62 -13.10
CA ASN A 16 4.78 33.45 -14.02
C ASN A 16 4.43 31.97 -14.27
N LEU A 17 5.45 31.14 -14.46
CA LEU A 17 5.25 29.68 -14.62
C LEU A 17 4.68 29.05 -13.34
N ALA A 18 5.11 29.48 -12.15
CA ALA A 18 4.53 29.00 -10.89
C ALA A 18 3.05 29.38 -10.76
N ARG A 19 2.68 30.58 -11.23
CA ARG A 19 1.27 31.01 -11.27
C ARG A 19 0.45 30.15 -12.25
N GLN A 20 0.98 29.88 -13.45
CA GLN A 20 0.33 29.01 -14.43
C GLN A 20 0.10 27.60 -13.89
N LEU A 21 1.12 27.00 -13.24
CA LEU A 21 1.02 25.68 -12.61
C LEU A 21 0.02 25.68 -11.46
N SER A 22 0.01 26.71 -10.62
CA SER A 22 -0.97 26.85 -9.53
C SER A 22 -2.41 26.94 -10.04
N GLN A 23 -2.64 27.64 -11.13
CA GLN A 23 -3.97 27.71 -11.75
C GLN A 23 -4.42 26.36 -12.30
N LEU A 24 -3.50 25.63 -12.96
CA LEU A 24 -3.76 24.29 -13.49
C LEU A 24 -4.06 23.30 -12.37
N TYR A 25 -3.28 23.34 -11.28
CA TYR A 25 -3.52 22.55 -10.07
C TYR A 25 -4.92 22.79 -9.51
N ASN A 26 -5.29 24.05 -9.31
CA ASN A 26 -6.61 24.41 -8.79
C ASN A 26 -7.74 23.95 -9.71
N GLN A 27 -7.57 24.03 -11.02
CA GLN A 27 -8.57 23.56 -11.98
C GLN A 27 -8.84 22.05 -11.83
N TRP A 28 -7.80 21.24 -11.77
CA TRP A 28 -7.94 19.80 -11.62
C TRP A 28 -8.39 19.41 -10.21
N TYR A 29 -7.96 20.15 -9.20
CA TYR A 29 -8.41 19.97 -7.83
C TYR A 29 -9.93 20.15 -7.69
N VAL A 30 -10.47 21.23 -8.28
CA VAL A 30 -11.92 21.48 -8.30
C VAL A 30 -12.68 20.37 -9.04
N GLN A 31 -12.16 19.86 -10.15
CA GLN A 31 -12.78 18.75 -10.87
C GLN A 31 -12.87 17.46 -10.03
N ARG A 32 -11.95 17.25 -9.07
CA ARG A 32 -11.92 16.10 -8.17
C ARG A 32 -12.84 16.25 -6.94
N GLN A 33 -13.28 17.44 -6.59
CA GLN A 33 -14.01 17.70 -5.33
C GLN A 33 -15.24 16.81 -5.12
N SER A 34 -15.96 16.45 -6.19
CA SER A 34 -17.11 15.54 -6.09
C SER A 34 -16.69 14.15 -5.60
N LYS A 35 -15.55 13.63 -6.11
CA LYS A 35 -15.01 12.34 -5.67
C LYS A 35 -14.46 12.40 -4.24
N GLU A 36 -13.88 13.50 -3.85
CA GLU A 36 -13.43 13.76 -2.48
C GLU A 36 -14.57 13.77 -1.46
N ALA A 37 -15.73 14.28 -1.85
CA ALA A 37 -16.92 14.21 -1.00
C ALA A 37 -17.41 12.76 -0.77
N GLU A 38 -17.37 11.92 -1.81
CA GLU A 38 -17.67 10.49 -1.70
C GLU A 38 -16.67 9.78 -0.74
N TRP A 39 -15.37 10.05 -0.89
CA TRP A 39 -14.33 9.49 -0.01
C TRP A 39 -14.50 9.94 1.45
N ARG A 40 -14.88 11.19 1.68
CA ARG A 40 -15.14 11.72 3.02
C ARG A 40 -16.34 11.04 3.66
N GLU A 41 -17.41 10.85 2.89
CA GLU A 41 -18.60 10.15 3.38
C GLU A 41 -18.27 8.69 3.75
N LEU A 42 -17.56 7.96 2.90
CA LEU A 42 -17.11 6.61 3.22
C LEU A 42 -16.24 6.58 4.48
N ARG A 43 -15.30 7.51 4.60
CA ARG A 43 -14.42 7.63 5.77
C ARG A 43 -15.19 7.88 7.06
N ASN A 44 -16.25 8.69 7.00
CA ASN A 44 -17.10 8.94 8.15
C ASN A 44 -17.76 7.66 8.66
N TYR A 45 -18.17 6.74 7.77
CA TYR A 45 -18.69 5.44 8.17
C TYR A 45 -17.62 4.47 8.67
N LEU A 46 -16.45 4.44 8.04
CA LEU A 46 -15.35 3.54 8.43
C LEU A 46 -14.84 3.78 9.85
N PHE A 47 -14.83 5.03 10.29
CA PHE A 47 -14.29 5.42 11.60
C PHE A 47 -15.37 5.91 12.57
N ALA A 48 -16.64 5.68 12.27
CA ALA A 48 -17.74 6.03 13.15
C ALA A 48 -17.74 5.17 14.42
N THR A 49 -17.82 5.81 15.56
CA THR A 49 -18.10 5.15 16.86
C THR A 49 -19.61 5.13 17.14
N ASP A 50 -20.32 6.07 16.55
CA ASP A 50 -21.77 6.19 16.56
C ASP A 50 -22.26 6.87 15.27
N THR A 51 -23.58 7.03 15.11
CA THR A 51 -24.15 7.68 13.92
C THR A 51 -24.08 9.21 13.92
N SER A 52 -23.45 9.84 14.91
CA SER A 52 -23.42 11.32 15.00
C SER A 52 -22.52 11.98 13.95
N THR A 53 -21.50 11.26 13.47
CA THR A 53 -20.55 11.74 12.45
C THR A 53 -20.88 11.31 11.03
N THR A 54 -21.92 10.50 10.86
CA THR A 54 -22.36 9.97 9.56
C THR A 54 -23.53 10.77 9.00
N SER A 55 -23.91 10.53 7.76
CA SER A 55 -25.09 11.14 7.15
C SER A 55 -26.40 10.81 7.86
N ASN A 56 -26.41 9.76 8.69
CA ASN A 56 -27.52 9.41 9.56
C ASN A 56 -27.75 10.38 10.73
N SER A 57 -26.82 11.27 11.01
CA SER A 57 -26.88 12.23 12.15
C SER A 57 -28.12 13.13 12.12
N SER A 58 -28.68 13.39 10.95
CA SER A 58 -29.88 14.24 10.75
C SER A 58 -31.20 13.52 11.05
N LEU A 59 -31.18 12.21 11.23
CA LEU A 59 -32.38 11.42 11.45
C LEU A 59 -32.86 11.52 12.92
N PRO A 60 -34.20 11.45 13.16
CA PRO A 60 -34.80 11.85 14.43
C PRO A 60 -34.73 10.79 15.55
N TRP A 61 -33.76 9.86 15.53
CA TRP A 61 -33.67 8.84 16.56
C TRP A 61 -33.01 9.33 17.84
N LYS A 62 -33.37 8.68 18.95
CA LYS A 62 -32.65 8.82 20.21
C LYS A 62 -31.39 7.97 20.24
N ASN A 63 -31.50 6.74 19.76
CA ASN A 63 -30.38 5.81 19.67
C ASN A 63 -29.46 6.21 18.51
N LYS A 64 -28.16 6.10 18.73
CA LYS A 64 -27.11 6.46 17.76
C LYS A 64 -26.14 5.31 17.56
N THR A 65 -26.64 4.07 17.59
CA THR A 65 -25.84 2.88 17.41
C THR A 65 -25.45 2.70 15.94
N THR A 66 -24.21 2.33 15.69
CA THR A 66 -23.72 1.89 14.37
C THR A 66 -23.26 0.45 14.43
N ILE A 67 -23.53 -0.31 13.38
CA ILE A 67 -22.98 -1.65 13.16
C ILE A 67 -21.81 -1.50 12.20
N PRO A 68 -20.53 -1.60 12.63
CA PRO A 68 -19.37 -1.27 11.81
C PRO A 68 -19.06 -2.37 10.78
N LYS A 69 -20.03 -2.66 9.89
CA LYS A 69 -19.91 -3.72 8.89
C LYS A 69 -18.92 -3.37 7.79
N LEU A 70 -18.86 -2.10 7.38
CA LEU A 70 -17.88 -1.62 6.42
C LEU A 70 -16.45 -1.80 6.93
N THR A 71 -16.20 -1.49 8.22
CA THR A 71 -14.89 -1.67 8.85
C THR A 71 -14.48 -3.14 8.86
N GLN A 72 -15.41 -4.03 9.24
CA GLN A 72 -15.16 -5.47 9.21
C GLN A 72 -14.79 -5.97 7.80
N ILE A 73 -15.52 -5.55 6.78
CA ILE A 73 -15.26 -5.94 5.38
C ILE A 73 -13.90 -5.38 4.93
N ARG A 74 -13.61 -4.12 5.25
CA ARG A 74 -12.34 -3.46 4.96
C ARG A 74 -11.13 -4.22 5.50
N ASP A 75 -11.19 -4.55 6.79
CA ASP A 75 -10.08 -5.22 7.46
C ASP A 75 -9.88 -6.65 6.94
N ASN A 76 -10.96 -7.36 6.65
CA ASN A 76 -10.89 -8.68 6.03
C ASN A 76 -10.28 -8.62 4.61
N LEU A 77 -10.71 -7.66 3.79
CA LEU A 77 -10.12 -7.46 2.45
C LEU A 77 -8.64 -7.12 2.56
N HIS A 78 -8.26 -6.21 3.46
CA HIS A 78 -6.87 -5.82 3.67
C HIS A 78 -6.00 -7.03 4.05
N ALA A 79 -6.42 -7.83 5.03
CA ALA A 79 -5.70 -9.04 5.44
C ALA A 79 -5.51 -10.01 4.26
N ASN A 80 -6.59 -10.28 3.51
CA ASN A 80 -6.53 -11.16 2.35
C ASN A 80 -5.60 -10.63 1.24
N TYR A 81 -5.59 -9.30 0.99
CA TYR A 81 -4.66 -8.70 0.02
C TYR A 81 -3.21 -8.86 0.47
N MET A 82 -2.91 -8.58 1.74
CA MET A 82 -1.55 -8.69 2.28
C MET A 82 -1.04 -10.12 2.23
N ASP A 83 -1.88 -11.11 2.56
CA ASP A 83 -1.53 -12.54 2.47
C ASP A 83 -1.34 -13.00 1.02
N ALA A 84 -2.12 -12.47 0.09
CA ALA A 84 -1.99 -12.79 -1.33
C ALA A 84 -0.75 -12.17 -1.97
N LEU A 85 -0.38 -10.94 -1.57
CA LEU A 85 0.77 -10.21 -2.11
C LEU A 85 2.11 -10.70 -1.53
N PHE A 86 2.12 -11.11 -0.26
CA PHE A 86 3.33 -11.51 0.46
C PHE A 86 3.16 -12.88 1.12
N PRO A 87 2.98 -13.96 0.32
CA PRO A 87 2.69 -15.30 0.85
C PRO A 87 3.90 -15.93 1.55
N ASN A 88 5.10 -15.53 1.19
CA ASN A 88 6.37 -15.98 1.75
C ASN A 88 7.47 -14.95 1.49
N ASP A 89 8.68 -15.24 1.97
CA ASP A 89 9.84 -14.37 1.82
C ASP A 89 10.40 -14.31 0.40
N ASN A 90 10.10 -15.29 -0.47
CA ASN A 90 10.59 -15.37 -1.85
C ASN A 90 9.57 -14.85 -2.87
N TRP A 91 9.00 -13.68 -2.58
CA TRP A 91 7.96 -13.04 -3.40
C TRP A 91 8.49 -12.23 -4.59
N LEU A 92 9.82 -12.11 -4.77
CA LEU A 92 10.45 -11.38 -5.87
C LEU A 92 11.15 -12.33 -6.83
N ARG A 93 11.01 -12.09 -8.15
CA ARG A 93 11.69 -12.82 -9.20
C ARG A 93 12.20 -11.89 -10.29
N TRP A 94 13.44 -12.13 -10.74
CA TRP A 94 14.05 -11.41 -11.85
C TRP A 94 13.81 -12.13 -13.18
N GLU A 95 13.35 -11.38 -14.20
CA GLU A 95 13.24 -11.83 -15.58
C GLU A 95 14.16 -10.98 -16.46
N GLY A 96 15.31 -11.54 -16.85
CA GLY A 96 16.25 -10.90 -17.78
C GLY A 96 15.80 -11.05 -19.23
N TYR A 97 16.08 -10.04 -20.05
CA TYR A 97 15.70 -10.04 -21.48
C TYR A 97 16.77 -10.65 -22.38
N SER A 98 18.02 -10.77 -21.95
CA SER A 98 19.12 -11.37 -22.69
C SER A 98 19.72 -12.59 -21.96
N LYS A 99 20.51 -13.40 -22.67
CA LYS A 99 21.19 -14.56 -22.07
C LYS A 99 22.18 -14.14 -20.98
N ASP A 100 22.84 -13.02 -21.14
CA ASP A 100 23.83 -12.51 -20.19
C ASP A 100 23.16 -11.95 -18.93
N ASP A 101 21.92 -11.48 -19.05
CA ASP A 101 21.12 -10.94 -17.94
C ASP A 101 20.38 -12.04 -17.16
N VAL A 102 20.31 -13.27 -17.70
CA VAL A 102 19.68 -14.45 -17.06
C VAL A 102 20.70 -15.29 -16.29
N THR A 103 21.97 -14.86 -16.22
CA THR A 103 22.98 -15.57 -15.42
C THR A 103 22.51 -15.74 -13.98
N ALA A 104 22.67 -16.93 -13.42
CA ALA A 104 22.25 -17.25 -12.05
C ALA A 104 22.85 -16.27 -11.03
N LYS A 105 24.10 -15.83 -11.27
CA LYS A 105 24.76 -14.83 -10.41
C LYS A 105 24.03 -13.49 -10.40
N LYS A 106 23.70 -12.90 -11.58
CA LYS A 106 23.00 -11.61 -11.67
C LYS A 106 21.57 -11.71 -11.10
N ARG A 107 20.85 -12.80 -11.42
CA ARG A 107 19.52 -13.06 -10.86
C ARG A 107 19.56 -13.06 -9.33
N ARG A 108 20.44 -13.88 -8.75
CA ARG A 108 20.61 -13.98 -7.29
C ARG A 108 20.98 -12.63 -6.66
N ALA A 109 21.89 -11.88 -7.30
CA ALA A 109 22.31 -10.58 -6.81
C ALA A 109 21.16 -9.56 -6.80
N ILE A 110 20.40 -9.45 -7.89
CA ILE A 110 19.28 -8.50 -8.00
C ILE A 110 18.15 -8.88 -7.02
N GLU A 111 17.76 -10.15 -6.94
CA GLU A 111 16.70 -10.62 -6.05
C GLU A 111 17.09 -10.44 -4.58
N ALA A 112 18.31 -10.82 -4.18
CA ALA A 112 18.81 -10.64 -2.82
C ALA A 112 18.92 -9.16 -2.44
N TYR A 113 19.45 -8.31 -3.34
CA TYR A 113 19.55 -6.88 -3.12
C TYR A 113 18.18 -6.25 -2.88
N MET A 114 17.26 -6.48 -3.80
CA MET A 114 15.92 -5.87 -3.70
C MET A 114 15.14 -6.41 -2.50
N LYS A 115 15.20 -7.72 -2.22
CA LYS A 115 14.59 -8.33 -1.03
C LYS A 115 15.10 -7.68 0.27
N ASN A 116 16.41 -7.50 0.38
CA ASN A 116 17.03 -6.87 1.55
C ASN A 116 16.62 -5.39 1.66
N LYS A 117 16.68 -4.62 0.56
CA LYS A 117 16.29 -3.21 0.56
C LYS A 117 14.78 -3.03 0.86
N CYS A 118 13.92 -3.88 0.34
CA CYS A 118 12.49 -3.88 0.68
C CYS A 118 12.28 -4.13 2.18
N ARG A 119 12.98 -5.12 2.77
CA ARG A 119 12.88 -5.43 4.20
C ARG A 119 13.37 -4.26 5.07
N GLN A 120 14.54 -3.71 4.77
CA GLN A 120 15.14 -2.61 5.54
C GLN A 120 14.41 -1.27 5.32
N GLY A 121 13.88 -1.05 4.12
CA GLY A 121 13.22 0.19 3.73
C GLY A 121 11.76 0.31 4.18
N GLY A 122 11.20 -0.70 4.86
CA GLY A 122 9.80 -0.68 5.32
C GLY A 122 8.80 -0.84 4.16
N PHE A 123 9.15 -1.60 3.13
CA PHE A 123 8.31 -1.76 1.93
C PHE A 123 6.94 -2.35 2.25
N ARG A 124 6.89 -3.39 3.09
CA ARG A 124 5.64 -4.08 3.45
C ARG A 124 4.68 -3.16 4.18
N GLU A 125 5.19 -2.31 5.07
CA GLU A 125 4.40 -1.32 5.80
C GLU A 125 3.81 -0.25 4.88
N GLU A 126 4.61 0.25 3.93
CA GLU A 126 4.11 1.23 2.96
C GLU A 126 3.11 0.62 1.98
N ILE A 127 3.34 -0.61 1.50
CA ILE A 127 2.36 -1.31 0.66
C ILE A 127 1.08 -1.62 1.43
N SER A 128 1.15 -1.95 2.73
CA SER A 128 -0.05 -2.10 3.57
C SER A 128 -0.92 -0.83 3.58
N LYS A 129 -0.31 0.35 3.68
CA LYS A 129 -1.02 1.63 3.55
C LYS A 129 -1.60 1.83 2.15
N CYS A 130 -0.86 1.44 1.11
CA CYS A 130 -1.32 1.49 -0.27
C CYS A 130 -2.52 0.56 -0.51
N VAL A 131 -2.54 -0.63 0.11
CA VAL A 131 -3.67 -1.56 0.03
C VAL A 131 -4.91 -0.96 0.71
N TYR A 132 -4.75 -0.27 1.84
CA TYR A 132 -5.86 0.49 2.42
C TYR A 132 -6.42 1.54 1.46
N ASP A 133 -5.56 2.31 0.78
CA ASP A 133 -6.02 3.29 -0.21
C ASP A 133 -6.75 2.63 -1.39
N TYR A 134 -6.26 1.47 -1.83
CA TYR A 134 -6.88 0.69 -2.89
C TYR A 134 -8.29 0.22 -2.53
N ILE A 135 -8.52 -0.11 -1.25
CA ILE A 135 -9.82 -0.53 -0.73
C ILE A 135 -10.71 0.68 -0.43
N ASP A 136 -10.19 1.68 0.30
CA ASP A 136 -10.98 2.80 0.82
C ASP A 136 -11.34 3.82 -0.27
N TYR A 137 -10.38 4.13 -1.14
CA TYR A 137 -10.55 5.17 -2.17
C TYR A 137 -10.70 4.61 -3.59
N GLY A 138 -10.48 3.30 -3.75
CA GLY A 138 -10.47 2.68 -5.07
C GLY A 138 -9.35 3.16 -5.98
N ASN A 139 -8.40 3.91 -5.44
CA ASN A 139 -7.25 4.48 -6.13
C ASN A 139 -6.05 4.46 -5.21
N VAL A 140 -4.94 3.94 -5.69
CA VAL A 140 -3.68 3.97 -4.97
C VAL A 140 -2.63 4.69 -5.79
N PHE A 141 -1.82 5.48 -5.09
CA PHE A 141 -0.69 6.22 -5.65
C PHE A 141 0.54 5.95 -4.81
N GLY A 142 1.65 5.74 -5.47
CA GLY A 142 2.94 5.54 -4.81
C GLY A 142 4.09 5.90 -5.71
N GLU A 143 5.21 6.21 -5.10
CA GLU A 143 6.44 6.51 -5.81
C GLU A 143 7.63 5.78 -5.20
N ALA A 144 8.62 5.49 -6.04
CA ALA A 144 9.91 5.03 -5.58
C ALA A 144 10.81 6.23 -5.29
N ILE A 145 11.39 6.27 -4.10
CA ILE A 145 12.26 7.35 -3.64
C ILE A 145 13.61 6.81 -3.21
N TRP A 146 14.65 7.64 -3.27
CA TRP A 146 15.94 7.33 -2.68
C TRP A 146 16.00 7.88 -1.27
N LYS A 147 16.10 7.00 -0.26
CA LYS A 147 16.26 7.40 1.15
C LYS A 147 17.73 7.38 1.56
N ASN A 148 18.14 8.40 2.29
CA ASN A 148 19.44 8.48 2.94
C ASN A 148 19.21 8.92 4.39
N GLU A 149 19.03 7.94 5.27
CA GLU A 149 18.79 8.16 6.69
C GLU A 149 20.07 7.93 7.47
N ARG A 150 20.56 8.99 8.14
CA ARG A 150 21.73 8.96 9.00
C ARG A 150 21.35 9.52 10.36
N TYR A 151 22.02 9.05 11.38
CA TYR A 151 21.93 9.60 12.73
C TYR A 151 23.33 9.75 13.32
N VAL A 152 23.46 10.67 14.27
CA VAL A 152 24.69 10.84 15.02
C VAL A 152 24.59 9.97 16.27
N ASP A 153 25.51 9.04 16.46
CA ASP A 153 25.59 8.22 17.67
C ASP A 153 25.86 9.15 18.87
N PRO A 154 24.99 9.17 19.88
CA PRO A 154 25.17 10.04 21.04
C PRO A 154 26.43 9.73 21.86
N ILE A 155 27.03 8.54 21.72
CA ILE A 155 28.21 8.11 22.46
C ILE A 155 29.50 8.43 21.69
N THR A 156 29.55 8.03 20.40
CA THR A 156 30.75 8.18 19.58
C THR A 156 30.80 9.52 18.84
N GLN A 157 29.71 10.26 18.78
CA GLN A 157 29.53 11.49 17.98
C GLN A 157 29.81 11.30 16.47
N GLU A 158 29.84 10.06 16.00
CA GLU A 158 30.04 9.73 14.59
C GLU A 158 28.70 9.61 13.86
N GLU A 159 28.68 9.97 12.58
CA GLU A 159 27.54 9.73 11.71
C GLU A 159 27.42 8.25 11.40
N VAL A 160 26.33 7.64 11.84
CA VAL A 160 25.98 6.25 11.53
C VAL A 160 24.90 6.19 10.48
N VAL A 161 25.12 5.38 9.46
CA VAL A 161 24.12 5.13 8.40
C VAL A 161 23.05 4.18 8.94
N LYS A 162 21.81 4.66 8.99
CA LYS A 162 20.66 3.82 9.34
C LYS A 162 20.14 3.08 8.12
N TYR A 163 19.92 3.81 7.03
CA TYR A 163 19.45 3.26 5.78
C TYR A 163 19.87 4.13 4.59
N ILE A 164 20.47 3.52 3.58
CA ILE A 164 20.69 4.14 2.27
C ILE A 164 20.22 3.17 1.20
N GLY A 165 19.28 3.62 0.39
CA GLY A 165 18.74 2.78 -0.69
C GLY A 165 17.38 3.22 -1.22
N PRO A 166 16.87 2.48 -2.21
CA PRO A 166 15.55 2.73 -2.76
C PRO A 166 14.47 2.32 -1.74
N ALA A 167 13.44 3.11 -1.61
CA ALA A 167 12.27 2.84 -0.78
C ALA A 167 11.00 3.25 -1.52
N VAL A 168 9.86 2.80 -1.03
CA VAL A 168 8.56 3.23 -1.51
C VAL A 168 7.99 4.26 -0.56
N GLN A 169 7.30 5.23 -1.12
CA GLN A 169 6.50 6.21 -0.41
C GLN A 169 5.08 6.19 -0.96
N ARG A 170 4.11 6.00 -0.05
CA ARG A 170 2.70 6.18 -0.36
C ARG A 170 2.42 7.65 -0.64
N ILE A 171 1.63 7.92 -1.67
CA ILE A 171 1.08 9.25 -1.93
C ILE A 171 -0.40 9.22 -1.56
N SER A 172 -0.83 10.14 -0.70
CA SER A 172 -2.23 10.23 -0.32
C SER A 172 -3.10 10.58 -1.53
N PRO A 173 -4.24 9.89 -1.77
CA PRO A 173 -5.18 10.26 -2.83
C PRO A 173 -5.69 11.69 -2.73
N TYR A 174 -5.71 12.29 -1.53
CA TYR A 174 -6.07 13.69 -1.33
C TYR A 174 -5.00 14.68 -1.81
N ASP A 175 -3.74 14.24 -1.88
CA ASP A 175 -2.61 15.10 -2.21
C ASP A 175 -2.11 14.92 -3.65
N HIS A 176 -2.74 14.01 -4.41
CA HIS A 176 -2.37 13.74 -5.79
C HIS A 176 -3.47 14.14 -6.75
N VAL A 177 -3.14 15.00 -7.71
CA VAL A 177 -4.11 15.64 -8.63
C VAL A 177 -3.61 15.54 -10.07
N PHE A 178 -4.48 15.13 -10.97
CA PHE A 178 -4.22 15.00 -12.41
C PHE A 178 -5.50 15.24 -13.21
N ASN A 179 -5.37 15.35 -14.52
CA ASN A 179 -6.55 15.47 -15.38
C ASN A 179 -7.33 14.15 -15.40
N PRO A 180 -8.56 14.09 -14.84
CA PRO A 180 -9.31 12.84 -14.74
C PRO A 180 -9.74 12.27 -16.09
N THR A 181 -9.80 13.11 -17.13
CA THR A 181 -10.24 12.76 -18.50
C THR A 181 -9.09 12.44 -19.44
N ALA A 182 -7.85 12.38 -18.95
CA ALA A 182 -6.71 11.97 -19.77
C ALA A 182 -6.85 10.50 -20.22
N ALA A 183 -6.35 10.18 -21.38
CA ALA A 183 -6.45 8.83 -21.94
C ALA A 183 -5.63 7.80 -21.15
N ASN A 184 -4.48 8.21 -20.59
CA ASN A 184 -3.58 7.34 -19.86
C ASN A 184 -2.96 8.12 -18.69
N TYR A 185 -2.91 7.50 -17.51
CA TYR A 185 -2.30 8.09 -16.33
C TYR A 185 -0.80 8.32 -16.50
N LYS A 186 -0.08 7.40 -17.13
CA LYS A 186 1.39 7.46 -17.27
C LYS A 186 1.86 8.66 -18.10
N ASP A 187 1.07 9.03 -19.11
CA ASP A 187 1.39 10.12 -20.02
C ASP A 187 0.78 11.46 -19.56
N ALA A 188 -0.16 11.42 -18.61
CA ALA A 188 -0.83 12.60 -18.11
C ALA A 188 0.07 13.40 -17.17
N PRO A 189 0.15 14.73 -17.35
CA PRO A 189 0.77 15.59 -16.35
C PRO A 189 0.04 15.49 -15.02
N LYS A 190 0.80 15.54 -13.91
CA LYS A 190 0.28 15.32 -12.57
C LYS A 190 0.91 16.24 -11.54
N PHE A 191 0.18 16.46 -10.47
CA PHE A 191 0.64 17.25 -9.32
C PHE A 191 0.61 16.39 -8.06
N THR A 192 1.63 16.55 -7.23
CA THR A 192 1.65 15.99 -5.88
C THR A 192 1.91 17.13 -4.89
N ARG A 193 1.08 17.19 -3.86
CA ARG A 193 1.19 18.20 -2.81
C ARG A 193 1.87 17.59 -1.58
N TYR A 194 2.79 18.33 -1.01
CA TYR A 194 3.45 18.00 0.24
C TYR A 194 3.32 19.18 1.20
N ILE A 195 3.08 18.87 2.46
CA ILE A 195 3.09 19.84 3.56
C ILE A 195 4.29 19.49 4.43
N LYS A 196 5.26 20.42 4.50
CA LYS A 196 6.49 20.22 5.28
C LYS A 196 6.72 21.41 6.18
N SER A 197 7.43 21.21 7.29
CA SER A 197 7.93 22.34 8.06
C SER A 197 9.07 23.03 7.33
N LEU A 198 9.28 24.32 7.59
CA LEU A 198 10.43 25.05 7.03
C LEU A 198 11.77 24.43 7.44
N GLY A 199 11.84 23.87 8.65
CA GLY A 199 13.02 23.16 9.14
C GLY A 199 13.32 21.89 8.36
N GLU A 200 12.30 21.06 8.09
CA GLU A 200 12.42 19.85 7.27
C GLU A 200 12.86 20.18 5.85
N LEU A 201 12.23 21.16 5.22
CA LEU A 201 12.59 21.58 3.86
C LEU A 201 14.04 22.11 3.80
N LYS A 202 14.46 22.89 4.81
CA LYS A 202 15.85 23.36 4.88
C LYS A 202 16.83 22.22 5.10
N LYS A 203 16.48 21.23 5.92
CA LYS A 203 17.28 20.02 6.11
C LYS A 203 17.42 19.24 4.79
N GLU A 204 16.33 19.06 4.05
CA GLU A 204 16.36 18.42 2.73
C GLU A 204 17.26 19.15 1.73
N ILE A 205 17.17 20.47 1.64
CA ILE A 205 18.04 21.30 0.78
C ILE A 205 19.52 21.04 1.11
N ASN A 206 19.86 20.92 2.39
CA ASN A 206 21.24 20.74 2.84
C ASN A 206 21.74 19.30 2.69
N THR A 207 20.88 18.29 2.91
CA THR A 207 21.28 16.88 2.98
C THR A 207 21.03 16.10 1.68
N ARG A 208 20.19 16.63 0.78
CA ARG A 208 19.79 15.96 -0.45
C ARG A 208 20.03 16.83 -1.70
N PRO A 209 21.29 16.97 -2.13
CA PRO A 209 21.62 17.71 -3.35
C PRO A 209 21.02 17.07 -4.63
N ASP A 210 20.66 15.79 -4.57
CA ASP A 210 19.95 15.06 -5.63
C ASP A 210 18.59 15.68 -5.99
N LEU A 211 17.93 16.35 -5.03
CA LEU A 211 16.67 17.05 -5.27
C LEU A 211 16.83 18.34 -6.06
N MET A 212 18.05 18.89 -6.16
CA MET A 212 18.35 20.13 -6.90
C MET A 212 17.47 21.33 -6.49
N PHE A 213 17.11 21.42 -5.20
CA PHE A 213 16.34 22.54 -4.67
C PHE A 213 17.23 23.78 -4.54
N SER A 214 16.70 24.95 -4.95
CA SER A 214 17.42 26.23 -4.84
C SER A 214 17.30 26.83 -3.44
N ASP A 215 18.43 26.94 -2.72
CA ASP A 215 18.50 27.60 -1.42
C ASP A 215 18.18 29.12 -1.51
N GLU A 216 18.52 29.74 -2.63
CA GLU A 216 18.22 31.16 -2.86
C GLU A 216 16.70 31.39 -2.94
N VAL A 217 16.01 30.55 -3.69
CA VAL A 217 14.55 30.63 -3.81
C VAL A 217 13.87 30.31 -2.48
N PHE A 218 14.37 29.32 -1.72
CA PHE A 218 13.89 29.04 -0.38
C PHE A 218 14.00 30.28 0.53
N LYS A 219 15.16 30.92 0.57
CA LYS A 219 15.38 32.16 1.34
C LYS A 219 14.46 33.31 0.87
N LYS A 220 14.23 33.41 -0.45
CA LYS A 220 13.28 34.38 -1.03
C LYS A 220 11.86 34.11 -0.55
N ALA A 221 11.42 32.87 -0.59
CA ALA A 221 10.09 32.45 -0.13
C ALA A 221 9.88 32.72 1.37
N VAL A 222 10.84 32.35 2.23
CA VAL A 222 10.77 32.61 3.67
C VAL A 222 10.69 34.11 3.96
N LYS A 223 11.48 34.94 3.23
CA LYS A 223 11.44 36.38 3.37
C LYS A 223 10.12 36.98 2.89
N ALA A 224 9.55 36.46 1.81
CA ALA A 224 8.24 36.88 1.32
C ALA A 224 7.14 36.54 2.32
N ARG A 225 7.17 35.35 2.93
CA ARG A 225 6.23 34.91 3.99
C ARG A 225 6.24 35.89 5.17
N SER A 226 7.41 36.27 5.67
CA SER A 226 7.50 37.19 6.81
C SER A 226 6.99 38.61 6.44
N ILE A 227 7.12 39.04 5.18
CA ILE A 227 6.54 40.29 4.70
C ILE A 227 5.01 40.15 4.60
N LEU A 228 4.48 39.08 4.00
CA LEU A 228 3.05 38.85 3.82
C LEU A 228 2.33 38.66 5.15
N ALA A 229 2.96 37.97 6.12
CA ALA A 229 2.46 37.90 7.49
C ALA A 229 2.35 39.27 8.19
N GLY A 230 3.16 40.26 7.78
CA GLY A 230 3.06 41.62 8.28
C GLY A 230 1.98 42.47 7.62
N PHE A 231 1.56 42.13 6.41
CA PHE A 231 0.50 42.80 5.66
C PHE A 231 -0.75 41.93 5.65
N LYS A 232 -1.83 42.38 6.24
CA LYS A 232 -3.15 41.73 6.16
C LYS A 232 -3.75 41.80 4.75
N MET A 233 -3.05 41.25 3.77
CA MET A 233 -3.54 41.16 2.39
C MET A 233 -4.27 39.82 2.19
N GLU A 234 -5.58 39.87 2.04
CA GLU A 234 -6.41 38.75 1.65
C GLU A 234 -6.47 38.68 0.11
N ASP A 235 -5.83 37.66 -0.45
CA ASP A 235 -6.10 37.21 -1.81
C ASP A 235 -7.21 36.16 -1.71
N VAL A 236 -8.43 36.52 -2.08
CA VAL A 236 -9.65 35.71 -1.89
C VAL A 236 -9.48 34.32 -2.51
N ASN A 237 -8.92 34.24 -3.72
CA ASN A 237 -8.76 32.96 -4.43
C ASN A 237 -7.75 32.02 -3.75
N LYS A 238 -6.69 32.57 -3.14
CA LYS A 238 -5.73 31.80 -2.36
C LYS A 238 -6.30 31.40 -1.00
N SER A 239 -7.03 32.33 -0.35
CA SER A 239 -7.63 32.10 0.96
C SER A 239 -8.62 30.92 0.93
N GLU A 240 -9.47 30.85 -0.07
CA GLU A 240 -10.42 29.73 -0.22
C GLU A 240 -9.70 28.38 -0.36
N GLY A 241 -8.64 28.30 -1.17
CA GLY A 241 -7.84 27.08 -1.33
C GLY A 241 -7.21 26.64 0.00
N TYR A 242 -6.63 27.56 0.75
CA TYR A 242 -5.99 27.24 2.04
C TYR A 242 -7.01 26.86 3.13
N ILE A 243 -8.19 27.47 3.15
CA ILE A 243 -9.26 27.10 4.08
C ILE A 243 -9.76 25.68 3.79
N VAL A 244 -9.99 25.34 2.51
CA VAL A 244 -10.40 24.00 2.10
C VAL A 244 -9.35 22.95 2.46
N ASP A 245 -8.07 23.32 2.35
CA ASP A 245 -6.94 22.47 2.68
C ASP A 245 -6.65 22.37 4.21
N GLY A 246 -7.44 23.06 5.04
CA GLY A 246 -7.33 22.99 6.51
C GLY A 246 -6.26 23.90 7.12
N PHE A 247 -5.71 24.86 6.37
CA PHE A 247 -4.70 25.80 6.88
C PHE A 247 -5.27 27.02 7.62
N GLY A 248 -6.57 27.11 7.74
CA GLY A 248 -7.21 28.30 8.31
C GLY A 248 -7.15 29.50 7.37
N THR A 249 -6.90 30.68 7.90
CA THR A 249 -6.77 31.90 7.08
C THR A 249 -5.39 31.97 6.42
N LEU A 250 -5.30 32.69 5.28
CA LEU A 250 -4.03 32.92 4.59
C LEU A 250 -2.98 33.59 5.49
N PHE A 251 -3.42 34.43 6.41
CA PHE A 251 -2.58 35.07 7.42
C PHE A 251 -1.99 34.05 8.42
N GLU A 252 -2.80 33.15 8.96
CA GLU A 252 -2.37 32.06 9.84
C GLU A 252 -1.40 31.14 9.12
N TYR A 253 -1.67 30.82 7.85
CA TYR A 253 -0.77 30.02 7.04
C TYR A 253 0.63 30.64 6.92
N TYR A 254 0.74 31.94 6.60
CA TYR A 254 2.05 32.58 6.49
C TYR A 254 2.78 32.78 7.83
N GLN A 255 2.06 32.75 8.94
CA GLN A 255 2.66 32.76 10.27
C GLN A 255 3.08 31.36 10.76
N SER A 256 2.53 30.30 10.18
CA SER A 256 2.87 28.93 10.56
C SER A 256 4.26 28.54 10.06
N ASP A 257 4.88 27.57 10.74
CA ASP A 257 6.14 26.95 10.28
C ASP A 257 5.94 25.96 9.13
N TYR A 258 4.69 25.66 8.77
CA TYR A 258 4.39 24.75 7.66
C TYR A 258 4.33 25.47 6.33
N VAL A 259 4.82 24.79 5.30
CA VAL A 259 4.87 25.27 3.92
C VAL A 259 4.28 24.24 2.97
N GLU A 260 3.44 24.71 2.04
CA GLU A 260 2.91 23.89 0.96
C GLU A 260 3.92 23.85 -0.20
N ILE A 261 4.21 22.64 -0.62
CA ILE A 261 5.05 22.34 -1.77
C ILE A 261 4.20 21.59 -2.77
N ILE A 262 4.13 22.06 -4.00
CA ILE A 262 3.44 21.38 -5.09
C ILE A 262 4.49 20.98 -6.12
N GLU A 263 4.56 19.70 -6.39
CA GLU A 263 5.44 19.12 -7.40
C GLU A 263 4.63 18.76 -8.64
N PHE A 264 5.05 19.27 -9.77
CA PHE A 264 4.52 18.96 -11.08
C PHE A 264 5.43 17.98 -11.81
N GLU A 265 4.88 16.95 -12.40
CA GLU A 265 5.57 16.04 -13.32
C GLU A 265 4.82 15.93 -14.63
N GLY A 266 5.54 16.04 -15.74
CA GLY A 266 5.00 15.86 -17.08
C GLY A 266 5.40 16.98 -18.03
N ASP A 267 4.62 17.12 -19.09
CA ASP A 267 4.81 18.11 -20.14
C ASP A 267 3.98 19.35 -19.85
N ILE A 268 4.57 20.52 -20.02
CA ILE A 268 3.88 21.79 -19.90
C ILE A 268 4.34 22.81 -20.95
N TYR A 269 3.39 23.53 -21.51
CA TYR A 269 3.66 24.65 -22.38
C TYR A 269 3.74 25.95 -21.58
N ASP A 270 4.95 26.54 -21.51
CA ASP A 270 5.17 27.84 -20.89
C ASP A 270 4.65 28.95 -21.83
N LYS A 271 3.49 29.51 -21.47
CA LYS A 271 2.80 30.53 -22.29
C LYS A 271 3.55 31.84 -22.39
N ASP A 272 4.41 32.14 -21.42
CA ASP A 272 5.14 33.41 -21.40
C ASP A 272 6.41 33.38 -22.27
N LYS A 273 7.04 32.21 -22.34
CA LYS A 273 8.26 32.01 -23.14
C LYS A 273 7.99 31.36 -24.50
N ASP A 274 6.75 30.95 -24.77
CA ASP A 274 6.37 30.19 -25.98
C ASP A 274 7.23 28.94 -26.18
N GLU A 275 7.46 28.19 -25.08
CA GLU A 275 8.34 27.01 -25.04
C GLU A 275 7.60 25.79 -24.50
N LEU A 276 7.76 24.64 -25.16
CA LEU A 276 7.30 23.36 -24.64
C LEU A 276 8.37 22.77 -23.71
N LEU A 277 8.03 22.56 -22.47
CA LEU A 277 8.86 21.91 -21.46
C LEU A 277 8.43 20.44 -21.35
N GLU A 278 9.20 19.55 -21.98
CA GLU A 278 8.90 18.11 -22.01
C GLU A 278 9.54 17.38 -20.83
N ASN A 279 8.81 16.42 -20.26
CA ASN A 279 9.25 15.52 -19.19
C ASN A 279 9.98 16.25 -18.05
N ARG A 280 9.31 17.26 -17.47
CA ARG A 280 9.88 18.13 -16.41
C ARG A 280 9.34 17.75 -15.04
N ILE A 281 10.21 17.92 -14.05
CA ILE A 281 9.84 17.95 -12.64
C ILE A 281 10.00 19.40 -12.17
N ILE A 282 8.88 20.05 -11.85
CA ILE A 282 8.85 21.44 -11.40
C ILE A 282 8.24 21.47 -10.01
N THR A 283 9.01 21.93 -9.03
CA THR A 283 8.55 22.05 -7.65
C THR A 283 8.32 23.52 -7.33
N ILE A 284 7.12 23.85 -6.90
CA ILE A 284 6.75 25.21 -6.50
C ILE A 284 6.49 25.27 -4.99
N ILE A 285 6.90 26.37 -4.38
CA ILE A 285 6.68 26.66 -2.96
C ILE A 285 5.67 27.79 -2.82
N ASP A 286 4.73 27.67 -1.88
CA ASP A 286 3.69 28.67 -1.60
C ASP A 286 2.88 29.10 -2.85
N ARG A 287 2.76 28.20 -3.83
CA ARG A 287 2.09 28.48 -5.14
C ARG A 287 2.66 29.69 -5.90
N SER A 288 3.88 30.14 -5.56
CA SER A 288 4.41 31.41 -6.04
C SER A 288 5.83 31.33 -6.58
N TYR A 289 6.69 30.46 -6.08
CA TYR A 289 8.11 30.43 -6.44
C TYR A 289 8.53 29.04 -6.89
N ILE A 290 9.37 28.99 -7.93
CA ILE A 290 9.89 27.73 -8.47
C ILE A 290 11.13 27.34 -7.68
N LEU A 291 11.00 26.34 -6.79
CA LEU A 291 12.08 25.77 -6.00
C LEU A 291 13.01 24.89 -6.83
N ARG A 292 12.46 24.19 -7.84
CA ARG A 292 13.16 23.31 -8.76
C ARG A 292 12.48 23.29 -10.13
N ASN A 293 13.27 23.29 -11.20
CA ASN A 293 12.80 23.02 -12.56
C ASN A 293 13.89 22.23 -13.29
N VAL A 294 13.74 20.92 -13.35
CA VAL A 294 14.71 20.00 -13.93
C VAL A 294 14.03 19.04 -14.88
N GLN A 295 14.78 18.53 -15.85
CA GLN A 295 14.33 17.41 -16.65
C GLN A 295 14.28 16.16 -15.76
N ASN A 296 13.29 15.29 -15.97
CA ASN A 296 13.14 14.07 -15.20
C ASN A 296 14.42 13.20 -15.31
N PRO A 297 15.11 12.92 -14.21
CA PRO A 297 16.38 12.20 -14.23
C PRO A 297 16.21 10.68 -14.41
N SER A 298 14.98 10.16 -14.49
CA SER A 298 14.72 8.72 -14.62
C SER A 298 15.29 8.15 -15.94
N TRP A 299 16.08 7.10 -15.85
CA TRP A 299 16.60 6.38 -17.02
C TRP A 299 15.49 5.65 -17.80
N LEU A 300 14.36 5.41 -17.17
CA LEU A 300 13.20 4.79 -17.83
C LEU A 300 12.42 5.80 -18.69
N GLY A 301 12.78 7.10 -18.62
CA GLY A 301 12.11 8.16 -19.36
C GLY A 301 10.63 8.30 -19.01
N LYS A 302 10.22 7.80 -17.85
CA LYS A 302 8.84 7.77 -17.37
C LYS A 302 8.74 8.44 -16.01
N ASP A 303 7.52 8.79 -15.65
CA ASP A 303 7.20 9.23 -14.31
C ASP A 303 7.53 8.16 -13.27
N THR A 304 7.96 8.61 -12.09
CA THR A 304 8.30 7.75 -10.96
C THR A 304 7.06 7.35 -10.15
N LYS A 305 5.94 8.00 -10.40
CA LYS A 305 4.68 7.82 -9.69
C LYS A 305 3.79 6.82 -10.41
N GLU A 306 3.35 5.81 -9.68
CA GLU A 306 2.52 4.73 -10.20
C GLU A 306 1.12 4.83 -9.62
N HIS A 307 0.12 4.40 -10.41
CA HIS A 307 -1.29 4.41 -10.04
C HIS A 307 -1.98 3.13 -10.51
N VAL A 308 -2.90 2.65 -9.70
CA VAL A 308 -3.87 1.64 -10.13
C VAL A 308 -5.23 1.91 -9.49
N GLY A 309 -6.29 1.74 -10.30
CA GLY A 309 -7.68 1.81 -9.85
C GLY A 309 -8.23 0.42 -9.52
N TRP A 310 -9.04 0.28 -8.46
CA TRP A 310 -9.67 -0.99 -8.12
C TRP A 310 -10.71 -1.42 -9.17
N ARG A 311 -11.60 -0.49 -9.54
CA ARG A 311 -12.56 -0.65 -10.65
C ARG A 311 -12.39 0.52 -11.59
N ASP A 312 -11.85 0.26 -12.76
CA ASP A 312 -11.61 1.31 -13.75
C ASP A 312 -12.91 1.74 -14.41
N ARG A 313 -12.88 2.96 -14.88
CA ARG A 313 -13.85 3.55 -15.77
C ARG A 313 -13.15 3.90 -17.08
N SER A 314 -13.80 3.70 -18.20
CA SER A 314 -13.23 4.00 -19.52
C SER A 314 -13.08 5.51 -19.79
N ASP A 315 -13.86 6.32 -19.08
CA ASP A 315 -14.02 7.76 -19.28
C ASP A 315 -13.40 8.61 -18.16
N ASN A 316 -12.89 7.98 -17.12
CA ASN A 316 -12.31 8.66 -15.96
C ASN A 316 -11.22 7.81 -15.31
N LEU A 317 -10.06 8.39 -15.12
CA LEU A 317 -8.91 7.71 -14.50
C LEU A 317 -9.10 7.44 -13.00
N TYR A 318 -10.00 8.15 -12.31
CA TYR A 318 -10.34 7.81 -10.93
C TYR A 318 -11.25 6.58 -10.89
N GLY A 319 -10.72 5.51 -10.33
CA GLY A 319 -11.44 4.26 -10.11
C GLY A 319 -12.46 4.36 -8.96
N MET A 320 -13.25 3.29 -8.81
CA MET A 320 -14.16 3.09 -7.69
C MET A 320 -13.65 1.98 -6.78
N GLY A 321 -13.79 2.16 -5.48
CA GLY A 321 -13.43 1.14 -4.49
C GLY A 321 -14.50 0.05 -4.31
N PRO A 322 -14.15 -1.06 -3.66
CA PRO A 322 -15.11 -2.11 -3.32
C PRO A 322 -16.19 -1.62 -2.34
N LEU A 323 -15.85 -0.63 -1.50
CA LEU A 323 -16.73 -0.11 -0.45
C LEU A 323 -17.66 1.01 -0.94
N ASP A 324 -17.37 1.67 -2.06
CA ASP A 324 -18.15 2.82 -2.57
C ASP A 324 -19.66 2.49 -2.69
N ASN A 325 -19.99 1.30 -3.21
CA ASN A 325 -21.37 0.86 -3.37
C ASN A 325 -22.04 0.39 -2.07
N LEU A 326 -21.29 0.25 -0.98
CA LEU A 326 -21.76 -0.28 0.28
C LEU A 326 -22.18 0.80 1.27
N VAL A 327 -21.79 2.06 1.03
CA VAL A 327 -22.12 3.20 1.91
C VAL A 327 -23.63 3.34 2.09
N GLY A 328 -24.40 3.25 0.98
CA GLY A 328 -25.86 3.30 1.03
C GLY A 328 -26.50 2.12 1.80
N LEU A 329 -25.87 0.94 1.74
CA LEU A 329 -26.33 -0.22 2.51
C LEU A 329 -26.01 -0.04 4.00
N GLN A 330 -24.83 0.46 4.35
CA GLN A 330 -24.46 0.79 5.72
C GLN A 330 -25.43 1.85 6.31
N TYR A 331 -25.74 2.90 5.55
CA TYR A 331 -26.76 3.87 5.91
C TYR A 331 -28.08 3.17 6.30
N ARG A 332 -28.52 2.23 5.46
CA ARG A 332 -29.78 1.49 5.70
C ARG A 332 -29.69 0.56 6.91
N VAL A 333 -28.57 -0.10 7.11
CA VAL A 333 -28.32 -0.98 8.27
C VAL A 333 -28.41 -0.18 9.57
N ASP A 334 -27.71 0.95 9.66
CA ASP A 334 -27.73 1.81 10.85
C ASP A 334 -29.11 2.42 11.09
N HIS A 335 -29.83 2.78 10.00
CA HIS A 335 -31.20 3.26 10.10
C HIS A 335 -32.13 2.22 10.73
N LEU A 336 -32.11 1.00 10.23
CA LEU A 336 -32.97 -0.07 10.71
C LEU A 336 -32.64 -0.48 12.14
N GLU A 337 -31.37 -0.52 12.51
CA GLU A 337 -30.93 -0.85 13.86
C GLU A 337 -31.40 0.21 14.87
N ASN A 338 -31.26 1.50 14.55
CA ASN A 338 -31.71 2.57 15.44
C ASN A 338 -33.23 2.65 15.55
N LEU A 339 -33.96 2.41 14.46
CA LEU A 339 -35.44 2.29 14.52
C LEU A 339 -35.88 1.13 15.41
N LYS A 340 -35.20 -0.02 15.33
CA LYS A 340 -35.46 -1.19 16.16
C LYS A 340 -35.14 -0.87 17.64
N ALA A 341 -34.01 -0.22 17.91
CA ALA A 341 -33.59 0.16 19.24
C ALA A 341 -34.60 1.13 19.88
N ASP A 342 -35.04 2.18 19.16
CA ASP A 342 -36.06 3.10 19.63
C ASP A 342 -37.41 2.39 19.88
N ALA A 343 -37.79 1.44 19.02
CA ALA A 343 -39.00 0.65 19.20
C ALA A 343 -38.92 -0.26 20.44
N LEU A 344 -37.74 -0.83 20.74
CA LEU A 344 -37.47 -1.60 21.96
C LEU A 344 -37.59 -0.71 23.20
N ASP A 345 -37.00 0.49 23.19
CA ASP A 345 -37.10 1.45 24.27
C ASP A 345 -38.55 1.83 24.54
N LEU A 346 -39.34 2.08 23.48
CA LEU A 346 -40.79 2.34 23.62
C LEU A 346 -41.58 1.14 24.09
N THR A 347 -41.08 -0.09 23.89
CA THR A 347 -41.73 -1.30 24.39
C THR A 347 -41.46 -1.48 25.87
N ILE A 348 -40.22 -1.20 26.31
CA ILE A 348 -39.81 -1.33 27.72
C ILE A 348 -40.40 -0.17 28.55
N HIS A 349 -40.38 1.05 27.98
CA HIS A 349 -40.90 2.25 28.62
C HIS A 349 -41.97 2.93 27.73
N PRO A 350 -43.17 2.33 27.61
CA PRO A 350 -44.20 2.84 26.73
C PRO A 350 -44.71 4.23 27.19
N PRO A 351 -44.96 5.15 26.24
CA PRO A 351 -45.73 6.34 26.53
C PRO A 351 -47.09 5.97 27.14
N LYS A 352 -47.55 6.72 28.08
CA LYS A 352 -48.84 6.48 28.76
C LYS A 352 -49.88 7.43 28.20
N VAL A 353 -51.02 6.92 27.93
CA VAL A 353 -52.20 7.71 27.66
C VAL A 353 -52.98 7.83 28.95
N ILE A 354 -53.09 9.03 29.49
CA ILE A 354 -53.81 9.34 30.69
C ILE A 354 -55.06 10.13 30.25
N VAL A 355 -56.22 9.62 30.59
CA VAL A 355 -57.50 10.27 30.31
C VAL A 355 -58.16 10.57 31.65
N GLY A 356 -58.63 11.80 31.86
CA GLY A 356 -59.23 12.26 33.13
C GLY A 356 -58.22 12.83 34.12
N ASP A 357 -58.69 13.18 35.31
CA ASP A 357 -57.90 13.74 36.40
C ASP A 357 -57.36 12.60 37.27
N VAL A 358 -56.19 12.07 36.86
CA VAL A 358 -55.50 10.97 37.57
C VAL A 358 -54.39 11.51 38.40
N ASP A 359 -54.31 11.10 39.68
CA ASP A 359 -53.24 11.51 40.58
C ASP A 359 -51.85 11.19 40.03
N PRO A 360 -50.83 12.04 40.28
CA PRO A 360 -49.47 11.78 39.88
C PRO A 360 -48.96 10.43 40.43
N PHE A 361 -48.55 9.53 39.58
CA PHE A 361 -48.04 8.23 39.98
C PHE A 361 -46.68 7.92 39.36
N THR A 362 -45.92 7.08 40.02
CA THR A 362 -44.66 6.56 39.50
C THR A 362 -44.91 5.20 38.84
N TRP A 363 -44.52 5.06 37.57
CA TRP A 363 -44.60 3.78 36.85
C TRP A 363 -43.45 2.88 37.26
N ALA A 364 -43.70 2.03 38.25
CA ALA A 364 -42.73 1.06 38.76
C ALA A 364 -43.41 -0.30 38.98
N PRO A 365 -42.66 -1.41 38.94
CA PRO A 365 -43.20 -2.72 39.28
C PRO A 365 -43.80 -2.72 40.67
N GLY A 366 -45.07 -3.14 40.78
CA GLY A 366 -45.77 -3.19 42.04
C GLY A 366 -46.33 -1.83 42.57
N ALA A 367 -46.34 -0.77 41.73
CA ALA A 367 -46.97 0.49 42.08
C ALA A 367 -48.48 0.41 41.95
N ASP A 368 -49.19 0.85 42.99
CA ASP A 368 -50.65 1.01 42.96
C ASP A 368 -51.02 2.32 42.27
N ILE A 369 -51.89 2.24 41.26
CA ILE A 369 -52.35 3.38 40.50
C ILE A 369 -53.86 3.58 40.79
N HIS A 370 -54.20 4.67 41.41
CA HIS A 370 -55.61 5.01 41.64
C HIS A 370 -56.16 5.75 40.43
N VAL A 371 -57.16 5.15 39.78
CA VAL A 371 -57.83 5.70 38.59
C VAL A 371 -59.27 6.00 38.98
N PRO A 372 -59.79 7.25 38.84
CA PRO A 372 -61.20 7.59 39.08
C PRO A 372 -62.09 6.90 38.03
N GLU A 373 -63.44 6.85 38.32
CA GLU A 373 -64.41 6.14 37.44
C GLU A 373 -64.38 6.65 35.99
N ASP A 374 -64.07 7.91 35.76
CA ASP A 374 -64.00 8.55 34.45
C ASP A 374 -62.58 8.58 33.87
N GLY A 375 -61.59 8.02 34.57
CA GLY A 375 -60.20 8.02 34.19
C GLY A 375 -59.79 6.74 33.46
N ASP A 376 -58.76 6.83 32.62
CA ASP A 376 -58.10 5.69 32.00
C ASP A 376 -56.59 5.91 31.94
N VAL A 377 -55.82 4.87 32.27
CA VAL A 377 -54.40 4.88 32.15
C VAL A 377 -53.96 3.63 31.38
N ARG A 378 -53.52 3.83 30.16
CA ARG A 378 -53.08 2.72 29.33
C ARG A 378 -51.72 2.97 28.67
N PRO A 379 -50.87 1.98 28.55
CA PRO A 379 -49.66 2.10 27.78
C PRO A 379 -50.02 2.16 26.27
N LEU A 380 -49.33 3.01 25.51
CA LEU A 380 -49.46 3.01 24.06
C LEU A 380 -48.68 1.82 23.53
N ALA A 381 -49.35 0.82 23.01
CA ALA A 381 -48.71 -0.36 22.49
C ALA A 381 -47.88 -0.02 21.23
N PRO A 382 -46.57 -0.29 21.20
CA PRO A 382 -45.76 -0.11 20.01
C PRO A 382 -46.13 -1.11 18.94
N ASN A 383 -45.82 -0.78 17.69
CA ASN A 383 -46.07 -1.69 16.56
C ASN A 383 -45.08 -2.86 16.60
N SER A 384 -45.56 -4.08 16.86
CA SER A 384 -44.75 -5.31 16.94
C SER A 384 -44.07 -5.68 15.62
N ALA A 385 -44.51 -5.13 14.48
CA ALA A 385 -43.88 -5.33 13.16
C ALA A 385 -42.43 -4.80 13.12
N ALA A 386 -42.04 -3.86 14.03
CA ALA A 386 -40.67 -3.38 14.14
C ALA A 386 -39.66 -4.50 14.45
N PHE A 387 -40.09 -5.59 15.08
CA PHE A 387 -39.20 -6.74 15.39
C PHE A 387 -38.93 -7.65 14.20
N GLN A 388 -39.73 -7.57 13.12
CA GLN A 388 -39.50 -8.32 11.87
C GLN A 388 -38.30 -7.79 11.07
N VAL A 389 -37.79 -6.60 11.41
CA VAL A 389 -36.63 -5.96 10.79
C VAL A 389 -35.35 -6.78 10.90
N ASN A 390 -35.25 -7.72 11.87
CA ASN A 390 -34.07 -8.56 12.03
C ASN A 390 -33.74 -9.39 10.78
N ASN A 391 -34.74 -9.92 10.06
CA ASN A 391 -34.51 -10.71 8.86
C ASN A 391 -33.96 -9.83 7.72
N GLU A 392 -34.51 -8.64 7.58
CA GLU A 392 -34.02 -7.64 6.61
C GLU A 392 -32.57 -7.20 6.93
N LEU A 393 -32.29 -6.96 8.20
CA LEU A 393 -30.95 -6.59 8.66
C LEU A 393 -29.91 -7.68 8.33
N GLN A 394 -30.23 -8.95 8.61
CA GLN A 394 -29.35 -10.07 8.30
C GLN A 394 -29.15 -10.23 6.78
N TYR A 395 -30.19 -10.02 5.99
CA TYR A 395 -30.11 -10.03 4.53
C TYR A 395 -29.19 -8.93 4.01
N LEU A 396 -29.33 -7.69 4.52
CA LEU A 396 -28.48 -6.57 4.13
C LEU A 396 -27.00 -6.82 4.50
N LEU A 397 -26.72 -7.33 5.70
CA LEU A 397 -25.37 -7.65 6.12
C LEU A 397 -24.70 -8.72 5.24
N MET A 398 -25.47 -9.73 4.83
CA MET A 398 -25.01 -10.77 3.89
C MET A 398 -24.76 -10.18 2.49
N LEU A 399 -25.68 -9.35 2.00
CA LEU A 399 -25.56 -8.69 0.70
C LEU A 399 -24.33 -7.79 0.63
N MET A 400 -23.98 -7.09 1.72
CA MET A 400 -22.79 -6.27 1.80
C MET A 400 -21.51 -7.10 1.63
N GLU A 401 -21.42 -8.28 2.26
CA GLU A 401 -20.27 -9.19 2.11
C GLU A 401 -20.15 -9.70 0.66
N GLU A 402 -21.26 -10.08 0.05
CA GLU A 402 -21.28 -10.58 -1.32
C GLU A 402 -20.88 -9.48 -2.33
N MET A 403 -21.43 -8.28 -2.20
CA MET A 403 -21.12 -7.15 -3.09
C MET A 403 -19.68 -6.64 -2.96
N ALA A 404 -19.07 -6.78 -1.79
CA ALA A 404 -17.66 -6.44 -1.57
C ALA A 404 -16.69 -7.39 -2.29
N GLY A 405 -17.18 -8.53 -2.80
CA GLY A 405 -16.34 -9.59 -3.35
C GLY A 405 -15.54 -10.34 -2.28
N ALA A 406 -16.01 -10.30 -1.04
CA ALA A 406 -15.47 -11.01 0.12
C ALA A 406 -16.54 -11.92 0.75
N PRO A 407 -17.13 -12.85 -0.02
CA PRO A 407 -18.11 -13.77 0.55
C PRO A 407 -17.43 -14.67 1.59
N LYS A 408 -18.22 -15.14 2.57
CA LYS A 408 -17.72 -15.97 3.69
C LYS A 408 -16.95 -17.19 3.20
N GLU A 409 -17.40 -17.79 2.11
CA GLU A 409 -16.76 -18.94 1.49
C GLU A 409 -15.36 -18.62 0.93
N ALA A 410 -15.16 -17.42 0.37
CA ALA A 410 -13.84 -16.98 -0.10
C ALA A 410 -12.87 -16.72 1.07
N MET A 411 -13.40 -16.39 2.25
CA MET A 411 -12.64 -16.19 3.48
C MET A 411 -12.43 -17.46 4.29
N GLY A 412 -12.81 -18.64 3.75
CA GLY A 412 -12.68 -19.94 4.44
C GLY A 412 -13.72 -20.17 5.53
N ILE A 413 -14.72 -19.31 5.68
CA ILE A 413 -15.79 -19.48 6.65
C ILE A 413 -16.85 -20.39 6.04
N ARG A 414 -17.12 -21.52 6.72
CA ARG A 414 -18.07 -22.52 6.25
C ARG A 414 -19.50 -21.98 6.28
N GLY A 415 -20.16 -21.90 5.12
CA GLY A 415 -21.57 -21.55 5.03
C GLY A 415 -22.47 -22.66 5.62
N PRO A 416 -23.69 -22.34 6.06
CA PRO A 416 -24.63 -23.32 6.56
C PRO A 416 -25.08 -24.26 5.44
N GLY A 417 -25.04 -25.57 5.69
CA GLY A 417 -25.48 -26.65 4.78
C GLY A 417 -24.43 -27.74 4.62
N GLU A 418 -24.89 -28.99 4.39
CA GLU A 418 -24.03 -30.11 4.03
C GLU A 418 -23.62 -29.97 2.56
N LYS A 419 -22.41 -29.43 2.32
CA LYS A 419 -21.79 -29.37 0.99
C LYS A 419 -20.62 -30.33 0.94
N THR A 420 -20.43 -31.00 -0.19
CA THR A 420 -19.25 -31.83 -0.41
C THR A 420 -17.97 -30.98 -0.46
N ALA A 421 -16.83 -31.56 -0.09
CA ALA A 421 -15.54 -30.85 -0.14
C ALA A 421 -15.25 -30.31 -1.55
N PHE A 422 -15.68 -31.00 -2.60
CA PHE A 422 -15.53 -30.58 -3.99
C PHE A 422 -16.42 -29.37 -4.34
N GLU A 423 -17.66 -29.35 -3.88
CA GLU A 423 -18.58 -28.20 -4.08
C GLU A 423 -18.09 -26.95 -3.35
N VAL A 424 -17.61 -27.10 -2.11
CA VAL A 424 -17.01 -26.01 -1.33
C VAL A 424 -15.79 -25.43 -2.08
N GLN A 425 -14.92 -26.30 -2.59
CA GLN A 425 -13.75 -25.88 -3.36
C GLN A 425 -14.11 -25.19 -4.67
N GLN A 426 -15.13 -25.66 -5.37
CA GLN A 426 -15.64 -25.03 -6.60
C GLN A 426 -16.25 -23.65 -6.32
N LEU A 427 -17.02 -23.51 -5.23
CA LEU A 427 -17.61 -22.25 -4.81
C LEU A 427 -16.54 -21.24 -4.36
N GLN A 428 -15.55 -21.70 -3.58
CA GLN A 428 -14.40 -20.88 -3.20
C GLN A 428 -13.61 -20.38 -4.42
N ASN A 429 -13.37 -21.26 -5.39
CA ASN A 429 -12.68 -20.90 -6.63
C ASN A 429 -13.50 -19.91 -7.48
N ALA A 430 -14.82 -20.05 -7.52
CA ALA A 430 -15.69 -19.14 -8.27
C ALA A 430 -15.78 -17.76 -7.59
N ALA A 431 -15.98 -17.73 -6.28
CA ALA A 431 -16.06 -16.50 -5.49
C ALA A 431 -14.72 -15.76 -5.44
N GLY A 432 -13.61 -16.49 -5.40
CA GLY A 432 -12.27 -15.93 -5.39
C GLY A 432 -11.79 -15.32 -6.70
N ARG A 433 -12.48 -15.54 -7.83
CA ARG A 433 -11.99 -15.06 -9.15
C ARG A 433 -11.88 -13.54 -9.25
N ILE A 434 -12.88 -12.80 -8.74
CA ILE A 434 -12.86 -11.35 -8.76
C ILE A 434 -11.71 -10.84 -7.89
N PHE A 435 -11.58 -11.37 -6.69
CA PHE A 435 -10.51 -11.03 -5.77
C PHE A 435 -9.13 -11.31 -6.39
N GLN A 436 -8.92 -12.51 -6.95
CA GLN A 436 -7.67 -12.88 -7.62
C GLN A 436 -7.35 -11.96 -8.81
N HIS A 437 -8.36 -11.57 -9.59
CA HIS A 437 -8.17 -10.62 -10.68
C HIS A 437 -7.70 -9.26 -10.16
N LYS A 438 -8.27 -8.79 -9.04
CA LYS A 438 -7.88 -7.52 -8.43
C LYS A 438 -6.48 -7.56 -7.82
N VAL A 439 -6.09 -8.67 -7.19
CA VAL A 439 -4.72 -8.91 -6.72
C VAL A 439 -3.74 -8.88 -7.89
N ASN A 440 -4.00 -9.65 -8.95
CA ASN A 440 -3.14 -9.65 -10.14
C ASN A 440 -3.00 -8.25 -10.78
N LYS A 441 -4.10 -7.50 -10.83
CA LYS A 441 -4.07 -6.13 -11.34
C LYS A 441 -3.16 -5.25 -10.50
N PHE A 442 -3.27 -5.32 -9.18
CA PHE A 442 -2.41 -4.60 -8.26
C PHE A 442 -0.94 -5.00 -8.40
N GLU A 443 -0.65 -6.30 -8.55
CA GLU A 443 0.72 -6.79 -8.78
C GLU A 443 1.31 -6.25 -10.09
N ILE A 444 0.58 -6.35 -11.20
CA ILE A 444 1.10 -6.04 -12.54
C ILE A 444 1.16 -4.52 -12.79
N GLU A 445 0.11 -3.78 -12.40
CA GLU A 445 -0.03 -2.37 -12.73
C GLU A 445 0.60 -1.43 -11.70
N PHE A 446 0.77 -1.88 -10.43
CA PHE A 446 1.32 -1.05 -9.36
C PHE A 446 2.64 -1.58 -8.81
N LEU A 447 2.68 -2.83 -8.30
CA LEU A 447 3.90 -3.36 -7.65
C LEU A 447 5.05 -3.58 -8.63
N GLU A 448 4.80 -4.20 -9.78
CA GLU A 448 5.84 -4.48 -10.77
C GLU A 448 6.52 -3.20 -11.27
N PRO A 449 5.80 -2.14 -11.71
CA PRO A 449 6.42 -0.88 -12.08
C PRO A 449 7.16 -0.20 -10.93
N LEU A 450 6.59 -0.22 -9.73
CA LEU A 450 7.18 0.41 -8.54
C LEU A 450 8.51 -0.24 -8.15
N LEU A 451 8.58 -1.57 -8.16
CA LEU A 451 9.82 -2.33 -7.91
C LEU A 451 10.89 -2.06 -8.98
N ASN A 452 10.48 -1.92 -10.24
CA ASN A 452 11.42 -1.60 -11.32
C ASN A 452 11.91 -0.15 -11.23
N ASN A 453 11.09 0.79 -10.76
CA ASN A 453 11.51 2.15 -10.44
C ASN A 453 12.51 2.17 -9.27
N MET A 454 12.28 1.35 -8.22
CA MET A 454 13.25 1.17 -7.13
C MET A 454 14.59 0.62 -7.62
N LEU A 455 14.57 -0.36 -8.49
CA LEU A 455 15.79 -0.94 -9.06
C LEU A 455 16.53 0.07 -9.94
N GLU A 456 15.82 0.89 -10.72
CA GLU A 456 16.41 1.99 -11.49
C GLU A 456 17.09 3.01 -10.58
N LEU A 457 16.41 3.43 -9.50
CA LEU A 457 16.98 4.33 -8.49
C LEU A 457 18.26 3.76 -7.86
N ALA A 458 18.26 2.44 -7.58
CA ALA A 458 19.45 1.76 -7.07
C ALA A 458 20.61 1.82 -8.06
N ARG A 459 20.35 1.50 -9.32
CA ARG A 459 21.36 1.56 -10.40
C ARG A 459 21.93 2.96 -10.60
N ARG A 460 21.10 3.98 -10.46
CA ARG A 460 21.51 5.38 -10.62
C ARG A 460 22.33 5.90 -9.45
N ASN A 461 21.88 5.62 -8.23
CA ASN A 461 22.40 6.26 -7.01
C ASN A 461 23.35 5.39 -6.19
N MET A 462 23.58 4.12 -6.56
CA MET A 462 24.49 3.25 -5.84
C MET A 462 25.95 3.66 -6.12
N ASP A 463 26.63 4.11 -5.08
CA ASP A 463 28.05 4.44 -5.10
C ASP A 463 28.81 3.39 -4.28
N GLY A 464 29.57 2.53 -4.98
CA GLY A 464 30.40 1.49 -4.34
C GLY A 464 29.71 0.13 -4.23
N ASN A 465 30.18 -0.67 -3.26
CA ASN A 465 29.71 -2.03 -3.01
C ASN A 465 28.79 -2.06 -1.80
N ASP A 466 27.70 -2.81 -1.91
CA ASP A 466 26.81 -3.09 -0.77
C ASP A 466 27.03 -4.54 -0.31
N VAL A 467 27.27 -4.74 0.98
CA VAL A 467 27.44 -6.07 1.56
C VAL A 467 26.12 -6.49 2.20
N ILE A 468 25.49 -7.49 1.63
CA ILE A 468 24.19 -7.96 2.07
C ILE A 468 24.35 -9.32 2.75
N ARG A 469 23.78 -9.43 3.93
CA ARG A 469 23.63 -10.70 4.62
C ARG A 469 22.46 -11.46 4.01
N VAL A 470 22.74 -12.53 3.29
CA VAL A 470 21.74 -13.48 2.82
C VAL A 470 21.61 -14.54 3.92
N MET A 471 20.55 -14.47 4.72
CA MET A 471 20.24 -15.49 5.71
C MET A 471 19.21 -16.45 5.13
N ASP A 472 19.47 -17.73 5.34
CA ASP A 472 18.41 -18.71 5.42
C ASP A 472 18.16 -18.98 6.91
N ASP A 473 17.07 -18.42 7.43
CA ASP A 473 16.72 -18.53 8.84
C ASP A 473 16.40 -19.98 9.23
N ASP A 474 15.93 -20.79 8.26
CA ASP A 474 15.56 -22.19 8.50
C ASP A 474 16.76 -23.15 8.59
N LEU A 475 17.86 -22.80 7.93
CA LEU A 475 19.08 -23.61 7.93
C LEU A 475 20.23 -23.04 8.77
N GLY A 476 20.06 -21.84 9.34
CA GLY A 476 21.06 -21.21 10.18
C GLY A 476 22.37 -20.80 9.46
N VAL A 477 22.38 -20.82 8.12
CA VAL A 477 23.54 -20.45 7.31
C VAL A 477 23.50 -18.98 6.99
N ALA A 478 24.44 -18.21 7.53
CA ALA A 478 24.64 -16.83 7.17
C ALA A 478 25.70 -16.72 6.07
N ASP A 479 25.26 -16.32 4.87
CA ASP A 479 26.18 -15.98 3.78
C ASP A 479 26.18 -14.46 3.54
N PHE A 480 27.34 -13.91 3.20
CA PHE A 480 27.50 -12.50 2.89
C PHE A 480 27.78 -12.33 1.41
N LEU A 481 26.84 -11.69 0.72
CA LEU A 481 26.96 -11.38 -0.71
C LEU A 481 27.38 -9.93 -0.87
N THR A 482 28.54 -9.71 -1.47
CA THR A 482 28.97 -8.37 -1.88
C THR A 482 28.40 -8.08 -3.26
N ILE A 483 27.54 -7.06 -3.34
CA ILE A 483 26.86 -6.67 -4.57
C ILE A 483 27.44 -5.37 -5.07
N THR A 484 27.85 -5.36 -6.33
CA THR A 484 28.35 -4.19 -7.04
C THR A 484 27.26 -3.58 -7.92
N LYS A 485 27.47 -2.34 -8.35
CA LYS A 485 26.59 -1.69 -9.32
C LYS A 485 26.46 -2.50 -10.64
N GLU A 486 27.54 -3.16 -11.06
CA GLU A 486 27.56 -4.00 -12.26
C GLU A 486 26.70 -5.25 -12.11
N ASP A 487 26.63 -5.84 -10.91
CA ASP A 487 25.81 -7.02 -10.64
C ASP A 487 24.31 -6.72 -10.75
N ILE A 488 23.86 -5.50 -10.43
CA ILE A 488 22.46 -5.07 -10.55
C ILE A 488 22.15 -4.38 -11.88
N THR A 489 23.17 -4.10 -12.71
CA THR A 489 22.99 -3.51 -14.04
C THR A 489 22.74 -4.62 -15.06
N ALA A 490 21.47 -4.89 -15.32
CA ALA A 490 21.00 -5.89 -16.27
C ALA A 490 19.71 -5.39 -16.95
N THR A 491 19.45 -5.82 -18.18
CA THR A 491 18.21 -5.50 -18.89
C THR A 491 17.16 -6.57 -18.58
N GLY A 492 16.06 -6.15 -18.02
CA GLY A 492 15.01 -7.07 -17.58
C GLY A 492 14.06 -6.37 -16.64
N LYS A 493 13.18 -7.14 -16.04
CA LYS A 493 12.22 -6.65 -15.07
C LYS A 493 12.15 -7.52 -13.83
N LEU A 494 11.89 -6.88 -12.70
CA LEU A 494 11.60 -7.53 -11.44
C LEU A 494 10.08 -7.72 -11.33
N ARG A 495 9.66 -8.94 -11.07
CA ARG A 495 8.24 -9.28 -10.92
C ARG A 495 7.92 -9.74 -9.51
N PRO A 496 6.82 -9.26 -8.90
CA PRO A 496 6.28 -9.88 -7.71
C PRO A 496 5.70 -11.26 -8.05
N VAL A 497 5.87 -12.20 -7.14
CA VAL A 497 5.40 -13.58 -7.28
C VAL A 497 4.44 -13.85 -6.12
N GLY A 498 3.16 -13.59 -6.34
CA GLY A 498 2.12 -13.76 -5.32
C GLY A 498 1.69 -15.21 -5.09
N ALA A 499 0.80 -15.42 -4.15
CA ALA A 499 0.29 -16.74 -3.72
C ALA A 499 -0.23 -17.62 -4.88
N ARG A 500 -0.81 -16.99 -5.89
CA ARG A 500 -1.32 -17.69 -7.08
C ARG A 500 -0.21 -18.42 -7.86
N HIS A 501 0.95 -17.80 -7.97
CA HIS A 501 2.08 -18.39 -8.68
C HIS A 501 2.53 -19.68 -8.01
N TYR A 502 2.64 -19.66 -6.67
CA TYR A 502 2.97 -20.85 -5.89
C TYR A 502 1.88 -21.92 -5.95
N ALA A 503 0.61 -21.55 -5.83
CA ALA A 503 -0.50 -22.47 -5.98
C ALA A 503 -0.53 -23.12 -7.37
N THR A 504 -0.32 -22.36 -8.44
CA THR A 504 -0.26 -22.87 -9.82
C THR A 504 0.93 -23.82 -10.00
N ARG A 505 2.09 -23.51 -9.43
CA ARG A 505 3.28 -24.36 -9.48
C ARG A 505 3.09 -25.66 -8.69
N ALA A 506 2.54 -25.58 -7.47
CA ALA A 506 2.22 -26.77 -6.67
C ALA A 506 1.24 -27.69 -7.41
N GLN A 507 0.21 -27.12 -8.04
CA GLN A 507 -0.72 -27.88 -8.87
C GLN A 507 -0.06 -28.51 -10.11
N LEU A 508 0.91 -27.82 -10.70
CA LEU A 508 1.68 -28.32 -11.83
C LEU A 508 2.57 -29.49 -11.45
N VAL A 509 3.20 -29.46 -10.25
CA VAL A 509 3.95 -30.61 -9.70
C VAL A 509 3.03 -31.77 -9.42
N GLN A 510 1.87 -31.55 -8.78
CA GLN A 510 0.88 -32.60 -8.55
C GLN A 510 0.39 -33.23 -9.86
N ASN A 511 0.10 -32.42 -10.86
CA ASN A 511 -0.30 -32.88 -12.19
C ASN A 511 0.82 -33.70 -12.86
N LEU A 512 2.08 -33.26 -12.76
CA LEU A 512 3.23 -34.01 -13.26
C LEU A 512 3.41 -35.33 -12.52
N THR A 513 3.33 -35.33 -11.20
CA THR A 513 3.37 -36.56 -10.39
C THR A 513 2.24 -37.51 -10.79
N GLY A 514 1.03 -36.98 -11.03
CA GLY A 514 -0.09 -37.77 -11.55
C GLY A 514 0.18 -38.34 -12.94
N ILE A 515 0.79 -37.61 -13.84
CA ILE A 515 1.20 -38.08 -15.19
C ILE A 515 2.26 -39.18 -15.07
N PHE A 516 3.30 -38.98 -14.25
CA PHE A 516 4.37 -39.97 -14.08
C PHE A 516 3.88 -41.30 -13.45
N ASN A 517 2.88 -41.24 -12.60
CA ASN A 517 2.25 -42.44 -12.02
C ASN A 517 1.23 -43.13 -12.95
N SER A 518 0.93 -42.54 -14.11
CA SER A 518 0.01 -43.05 -15.10
C SER A 518 0.72 -43.94 -16.14
N PRO A 519 0.04 -44.83 -16.86
CA PRO A 519 0.61 -45.58 -17.97
C PRO A 519 1.19 -44.70 -19.09
N VAL A 520 0.64 -43.48 -19.23
CA VAL A 520 1.13 -42.46 -20.20
C VAL A 520 2.50 -41.93 -19.76
N GLY A 521 2.77 -41.83 -18.48
CA GLY A 521 4.05 -41.39 -17.95
C GLY A 521 5.22 -42.27 -18.34
N GLN A 522 5.00 -43.58 -18.42
CA GLN A 522 6.03 -44.55 -18.87
C GLN A 522 6.42 -44.33 -20.34
N LEU A 523 5.48 -43.92 -21.17
CA LEU A 523 5.74 -43.61 -22.59
C LEU A 523 6.48 -42.26 -22.78
N ILE A 524 6.25 -41.30 -21.91
CA ILE A 524 6.82 -39.95 -21.99
C ILE A 524 8.17 -39.85 -21.27
N ALA A 525 8.40 -40.67 -20.23
CA ALA A 525 9.61 -40.63 -19.40
C ALA A 525 10.92 -40.63 -20.18
N PRO A 526 11.11 -41.41 -21.27
CA PRO A 526 12.33 -41.39 -22.07
C PRO A 526 12.61 -40.07 -22.82
N HIS A 527 11.57 -39.24 -23.00
CA HIS A 527 11.64 -37.96 -23.71
C HIS A 527 11.78 -36.76 -22.77
N ILE A 528 11.71 -36.93 -21.45
CA ILE A 528 11.83 -35.87 -20.47
C ILE A 528 13.27 -35.82 -19.95
N SER A 529 13.88 -34.64 -20.01
CA SER A 529 15.17 -34.40 -19.37
C SER A 529 15.00 -34.45 -17.85
N SER A 530 15.63 -35.43 -17.19
CA SER A 530 15.60 -35.56 -15.72
C SER A 530 16.18 -34.34 -15.02
N LYS A 531 17.23 -33.70 -15.62
CA LYS A 531 17.80 -32.44 -15.10
C LYS A 531 16.80 -31.29 -15.13
N LYS A 532 16.10 -31.09 -16.27
CA LYS A 532 15.11 -30.01 -16.37
C LYS A 532 13.91 -30.24 -15.43
N LEU A 533 13.55 -31.51 -15.22
CA LEU A 533 12.50 -31.86 -14.26
C LEU A 533 12.95 -31.57 -12.83
N ALA A 534 14.16 -31.97 -12.46
CA ALA A 534 14.73 -31.72 -11.15
C ALA A 534 14.85 -30.21 -10.88
N GLN A 535 15.38 -29.44 -11.83
CA GLN A 535 15.43 -27.96 -11.76
C GLN A 535 14.03 -27.33 -11.60
N MET A 536 13.01 -27.90 -12.25
CA MET A 536 11.65 -27.42 -12.11
C MET A 536 11.06 -27.74 -10.72
N VAL A 537 11.40 -28.89 -10.13
CA VAL A 537 11.01 -29.26 -8.77
C VAL A 537 11.71 -28.36 -7.76
N GLU A 538 13.00 -28.09 -7.94
CA GLU A 538 13.79 -27.15 -7.15
C GLU A 538 13.18 -25.75 -7.16
N ASP A 539 12.83 -25.24 -8.36
CA ASP A 539 12.15 -23.95 -8.56
C ASP A 539 10.80 -23.88 -7.84
N VAL A 540 10.04 -24.98 -7.85
CA VAL A 540 8.73 -25.06 -7.20
C VAL A 540 8.83 -25.16 -5.68
N MET A 541 9.81 -25.91 -5.19
CA MET A 541 10.07 -26.07 -3.75
C MET A 541 10.74 -24.85 -3.12
N GLY A 542 11.21 -23.89 -3.96
CA GLY A 542 11.92 -22.70 -3.48
C GLY A 542 13.36 -22.97 -3.07
N PHE A 543 13.93 -24.14 -3.45
CA PHE A 543 15.30 -24.52 -3.13
C PHE A 543 16.34 -23.99 -4.13
N GLU A 544 15.93 -23.13 -5.06
CA GLU A 544 16.83 -22.48 -6.02
C GLU A 544 18.01 -21.74 -5.37
N GLN A 545 17.85 -21.32 -4.12
CA GLN A 545 18.87 -20.61 -3.37
C GLN A 545 20.07 -21.50 -3.02
N PHE A 546 19.84 -22.80 -2.92
CA PHE A 546 20.83 -23.78 -2.49
C PHE A 546 21.56 -24.43 -3.65
N ASP A 547 21.09 -24.24 -4.91
CA ASP A 547 21.65 -24.86 -6.11
C ASP A 547 21.91 -26.39 -5.92
N PHE A 548 20.92 -27.10 -5.35
CA PHE A 548 21.04 -28.52 -5.04
C PHE A 548 21.27 -29.39 -6.27
N ILE A 549 20.87 -28.89 -7.45
CA ILE A 549 20.92 -29.64 -8.70
C ILE A 549 22.12 -29.21 -9.51
N ALA A 550 23.30 -29.73 -9.13
CA ALA A 550 24.52 -29.60 -9.91
C ALA A 550 24.63 -30.72 -10.97
N ASP A 551 25.34 -30.42 -12.07
CA ASP A 551 25.62 -31.41 -13.10
C ASP A 551 26.52 -32.53 -12.56
N ASN A 552 26.04 -33.77 -12.66
CA ASN A 552 26.81 -34.97 -12.32
C ASN A 552 27.27 -35.06 -10.84
N ILE A 553 26.54 -34.46 -9.92
CA ILE A 553 26.92 -34.42 -8.48
C ILE A 553 27.13 -35.85 -7.92
N ALA A 554 26.31 -36.84 -8.34
CA ALA A 554 26.46 -38.22 -7.92
C ALA A 554 27.80 -38.84 -8.32
N VAL A 555 28.37 -38.43 -9.46
CA VAL A 555 29.68 -38.90 -9.93
C VAL A 555 30.79 -38.24 -9.12
N PHE A 556 30.64 -36.96 -8.75
CA PHE A 556 31.61 -36.25 -7.91
C PHE A 556 31.59 -36.79 -6.48
N GLU A 557 30.41 -37.00 -5.88
CA GLU A 557 30.29 -37.57 -4.54
C GLU A 557 30.83 -39.00 -4.45
N GLN A 558 30.57 -39.84 -5.46
CA GLN A 558 31.15 -41.18 -5.53
C GLN A 558 32.67 -41.14 -5.66
N ALA A 559 33.20 -40.22 -6.49
CA ALA A 559 34.62 -40.06 -6.64
C ALA A 559 35.30 -39.56 -5.36
N GLU A 560 34.66 -38.63 -4.64
CA GLU A 560 35.14 -38.12 -3.38
C GLU A 560 35.05 -39.14 -2.24
N THR A 561 33.98 -39.92 -2.19
CA THR A 561 33.83 -41.03 -1.23
C THR A 561 34.88 -42.12 -1.48
N GLN A 562 35.18 -42.46 -2.76
CA GLN A 562 36.22 -43.40 -3.11
C GLN A 562 37.63 -42.86 -2.71
N ARG A 563 37.87 -41.57 -2.94
CA ARG A 563 39.12 -40.91 -2.55
C ARG A 563 39.32 -40.90 -1.03
N LEU A 564 38.28 -40.58 -0.26
CA LEU A 564 38.29 -40.64 1.20
C LEU A 564 38.50 -42.08 1.72
N ALA A 565 37.84 -43.07 1.10
CA ALA A 565 38.06 -44.46 1.43
C ALA A 565 39.47 -44.95 1.14
N GLN A 566 40.09 -44.54 0.03
CA GLN A 566 41.48 -44.81 -0.30
C GLN A 566 42.45 -44.12 0.66
N GLN A 567 42.16 -42.89 1.05
CA GLN A 567 42.97 -42.12 2.00
C GLN A 567 42.91 -42.73 3.42
N SER A 568 41.74 -43.23 3.84
CA SER A 568 41.60 -43.94 5.11
C SER A 568 42.31 -45.31 5.09
N GLN A 569 42.29 -46.04 3.98
CA GLN A 569 43.10 -47.25 3.83
C GLN A 569 44.60 -47.00 3.85
N GLN A 570 45.07 -45.95 3.17
CA GLN A 570 46.49 -45.53 3.22
C GLN A 570 46.94 -45.15 4.64
N ASN A 571 46.07 -44.45 5.39
CA ASN A 571 46.37 -44.12 6.79
C ASN A 571 46.44 -45.34 7.71
N LEU A 572 45.55 -46.32 7.48
CA LEU A 572 45.58 -47.61 8.21
C LEU A 572 46.85 -48.45 7.86
N ASP A 573 47.28 -48.42 6.59
CA ASP A 573 48.49 -49.10 6.14
C ASP A 573 49.76 -48.42 6.71
N VAL A 574 49.74 -47.11 6.89
CA VAL A 574 50.84 -46.33 7.52
C VAL A 574 50.90 -46.61 9.03
N GLU A 575 49.75 -46.67 9.70
CA GLU A 575 49.68 -47.03 11.13
C GLU A 575 50.10 -48.47 11.39
N ALA A 576 49.78 -49.40 10.49
CA ALA A 576 50.21 -50.80 10.58
C ALA A 576 51.72 -50.99 10.25
N ALA A 577 52.33 -50.02 9.53
CA ALA A 577 53.77 -50.06 9.20
C ALA A 577 54.68 -49.36 10.20
N THR A 578 54.19 -48.68 11.24
CA THR A 578 55.01 -48.14 12.34
C THR A 578 55.36 -49.23 13.32
N PRO A 579 56.64 -49.58 13.47
CA PRO A 579 57.05 -50.61 14.46
C PRO A 579 56.81 -50.07 15.88
N VAL A 580 56.11 -50.86 16.69
CA VAL A 580 55.97 -50.62 18.12
C VAL A 580 57.31 -50.81 18.76
N GLU A 581 57.98 -49.74 19.17
CA GLU A 581 59.16 -49.81 20.03
C GLU A 581 58.68 -50.38 21.38
N GLU A 582 59.00 -51.62 21.62
CA GLU A 582 59.01 -52.24 22.97
C GLU A 582 59.95 -51.48 23.85
N THR A 583 59.48 -50.57 24.67
CA THR A 583 60.24 -50.09 25.83
C THR A 583 60.26 -51.20 26.88
N MET A 584 61.33 -52.01 26.87
CA MET A 584 61.70 -52.84 28.00
C MET A 584 62.02 -51.96 29.19
N LEU A 585 61.16 -51.98 30.19
CA LEU A 585 61.54 -51.57 31.55
C LEU A 585 62.22 -52.78 32.21
N GLY A 586 63.55 -52.70 32.25
CA GLY A 586 64.43 -53.54 33.06
C GLY A 586 64.94 -52.76 34.25
N GLY A 587 64.81 -53.30 35.48
CA GLY A 587 65.56 -52.94 36.63
C GLY A 587 64.80 -52.36 37.78
#